data_a5d655c3ed42e8134d725b98f8ceef17
#
_entry.id   a5d655c3ed42e8134d725b98f8ceef17
#
_cell.length_a   1.000
_cell.length_b   1.000
_cell.length_c   1.000
_cell.angle_alpha   90.00
_cell.angle_beta   90.00
_cell.angle_gamma   90.00
#
_symmetry.space_group_name_H-M   'P 1'
#
loop_
_entity.id
_entity.type
_entity.pdbx_description
1 polymer ?
#
loop_
_entity_poly.entity_id
_entity_poly.type
_entity_poly.pdbx_seq_one_letter_code
_entity_poly.pdbx_strand_id
1 'polypeptide(L)'
;MIFDKTGNITIITQERATIVELVANIDKKYDTIKNDHVIVNLFSVKDVKAEAINDFLLLSKKHKLAKRSFVIVTDKVSFDEVPEELSVVPTVQEAHDIIEMEEIERDLDF
;
A
#
# COMPACT_ATOMS: atom_id res chain seq x y z
N MET A 1 -12.40 7.94 -2.70
CA MET A 1 -10.96 7.76 -2.44
C MET A 1 -10.44 9.03 -1.76
N ILE A 2 -9.83 8.85 -0.62
CA ILE A 2 -9.33 9.97 0.21
C ILE A 2 -7.82 9.83 0.36
N PHE A 3 -7.10 10.92 0.04
CA PHE A 3 -5.65 10.99 0.22
C PHE A 3 -5.36 11.85 1.45
N ASP A 4 -4.64 11.27 2.40
CA ASP A 4 -4.31 11.94 3.66
C ASP A 4 -2.79 11.85 3.87
N LYS A 5 -2.11 13.00 3.77
CA LYS A 5 -0.66 13.05 3.87
C LYS A 5 -0.22 13.56 5.24
N THR A 6 0.69 12.84 5.87
CA THR A 6 1.32 13.23 7.13
C THR A 6 2.83 12.97 7.00
N GLY A 7 3.63 14.05 7.02
CA GLY A 7 5.07 13.91 6.81
C GLY A 7 5.38 13.35 5.43
N ASN A 8 6.10 12.24 5.38
CA ASN A 8 6.46 11.55 4.15
C ASN A 8 5.61 10.30 3.87
N ILE A 9 4.43 10.22 4.51
CA ILE A 9 3.52 9.09 4.34
C ILE A 9 2.18 9.59 3.84
N THR A 10 1.69 8.97 2.75
CA THR A 10 0.35 9.22 2.23
C THR A 10 -0.51 7.99 2.48
N ILE A 11 -1.63 8.18 3.18
CA ILE A 11 -2.61 7.12 3.42
C ILE A 11 -3.75 7.33 2.43
N ILE A 12 -4.02 6.31 1.62
CA ILE A 12 -5.11 6.31 0.65
C ILE A 12 -6.21 5.44 1.21
N THR A 13 -7.34 6.03 1.54
CA THR A 13 -8.47 5.30 2.11
C THR A 13 -9.56 5.12 1.07
N GLN A 14 -10.02 3.88 0.93
CA GLN A 14 -11.09 3.51 0.01
C GLN A 14 -12.16 2.73 0.75
N GLU A 15 -13.42 3.13 0.55
CA GLU A 15 -14.56 2.49 1.21
C GLU A 15 -15.47 1.71 0.27
N ARG A 16 -15.62 2.14 -0.97
CA ARG A 16 -16.69 1.63 -1.84
C ARG A 16 -16.31 1.26 -3.26
N ALA A 17 -15.22 1.66 -3.81
CA ALA A 17 -14.90 1.33 -5.20
C ALA A 17 -14.30 -0.06 -5.30
N THR A 18 -14.27 -0.60 -6.51
CA THR A 18 -13.55 -1.85 -6.77
C THR A 18 -12.04 -1.60 -6.67
N ILE A 19 -11.30 -2.67 -6.42
CA ILE A 19 -9.83 -2.56 -6.36
C ILE A 19 -9.27 -2.18 -7.72
N VAL A 20 -9.84 -2.68 -8.81
CA VAL A 20 -9.43 -2.31 -10.17
C VAL A 20 -9.54 -0.80 -10.37
N GLU A 21 -10.64 -0.20 -9.99
CA GLU A 21 -10.83 1.25 -10.08
C GLU A 21 -9.85 2.01 -9.19
N LEU A 22 -9.62 1.51 -7.99
CA LEU A 22 -8.69 2.12 -7.05
C LEU A 22 -7.27 2.12 -7.59
N VAL A 23 -6.80 0.99 -8.11
CA VAL A 23 -5.46 0.87 -8.72
C VAL A 23 -5.32 1.87 -9.86
N ALA A 24 -6.32 1.96 -10.75
CA ALA A 24 -6.28 2.90 -11.86
C ALA A 24 -6.23 4.34 -11.39
N ASN A 25 -7.00 4.68 -10.34
CA ASN A 25 -7.01 6.04 -9.79
C ASN A 25 -5.70 6.41 -9.12
N ILE A 26 -5.09 5.47 -8.41
CA ILE A 26 -3.78 5.69 -7.79
C ILE A 26 -2.73 5.90 -8.88
N ASP A 27 -2.76 5.08 -9.93
CA ASP A 27 -1.80 5.19 -11.02
C ASP A 27 -1.88 6.56 -11.71
N LYS A 28 -3.10 7.08 -11.92
CA LYS A 28 -3.29 8.41 -12.49
C LYS A 28 -2.70 9.52 -11.63
N LYS A 29 -2.72 9.34 -10.30
CA LYS A 29 -2.22 10.33 -9.34
C LYS A 29 -0.82 10.01 -8.84
N TYR A 30 -0.16 9.05 -9.43
CA TYR A 30 1.12 8.55 -8.93
C TYR A 30 2.17 9.66 -8.81
N ASP A 31 2.21 10.61 -9.74
CA ASP A 31 3.18 11.70 -9.71
C ASP A 31 3.05 12.56 -8.44
N THR A 32 1.87 12.60 -7.82
CA THR A 32 1.67 13.39 -6.59
C THR A 32 2.13 12.64 -5.34
N ILE A 33 2.32 11.32 -5.41
CA ILE A 33 2.64 10.49 -4.25
C ILE A 33 3.96 9.72 -4.39
N LYS A 34 4.63 9.85 -5.53
CA LYS A 34 5.84 9.04 -5.82
C LYS A 34 7.01 9.27 -4.86
N ASN A 35 7.02 10.40 -4.16
CA ASN A 35 8.07 10.72 -3.20
C ASN A 35 7.73 10.37 -1.76
N ASP A 36 6.52 9.83 -1.54
CA ASP A 36 6.04 9.47 -0.22
C ASP A 36 5.96 7.95 -0.08
N HIS A 37 6.04 7.46 1.16
CA HIS A 37 5.60 6.11 1.45
C HIS A 37 4.10 6.07 1.34
N VAL A 38 3.54 4.95 0.88
CA VAL A 38 2.10 4.83 0.62
C VAL A 38 1.51 3.69 1.46
N ILE A 39 0.42 4.01 2.14
CA ILE A 39 -0.42 3.04 2.83
C ILE A 39 -1.77 3.05 2.12
N VAL A 40 -2.18 1.92 1.57
CA VAL A 40 -3.50 1.77 0.97
C VAL A 40 -4.41 1.13 2.01
N ASN A 41 -5.32 1.94 2.57
CA ASN A 41 -6.20 1.49 3.64
C ASN A 41 -7.51 0.95 3.07
N LEU A 42 -7.64 -0.37 3.06
CA LEU A 42 -8.83 -1.08 2.59
C LEU A 42 -9.64 -1.67 3.75
N PHE A 43 -9.39 -1.22 4.96
CA PHE A 43 -10.02 -1.80 6.16
C PHE A 43 -11.54 -1.80 6.07
N SER A 44 -12.14 -0.74 5.51
CA SER A 44 -13.59 -0.60 5.39
C SER A 44 -14.17 -1.28 4.14
N VAL A 45 -13.33 -1.81 3.25
CA VAL A 45 -13.81 -2.52 2.06
C VAL A 45 -14.14 -3.95 2.45
N LYS A 46 -15.39 -4.36 2.25
CA LYS A 46 -15.88 -5.65 2.75
C LYS A 46 -15.51 -6.85 1.89
N ASP A 47 -15.47 -6.67 0.58
CA ASP A 47 -15.22 -7.77 -0.36
C ASP A 47 -13.83 -7.70 -0.95
N VAL A 48 -12.82 -7.93 -0.11
CA VAL A 48 -11.43 -7.97 -0.56
C VAL A 48 -11.00 -9.42 -0.67
N LYS A 49 -10.60 -9.81 -1.88
CA LYS A 49 -10.07 -11.16 -2.14
C LYS A 49 -8.59 -11.09 -2.50
N ALA A 50 -7.86 -12.16 -2.20
CA ALA A 50 -6.43 -12.24 -2.48
C ALA A 50 -6.11 -11.94 -3.95
N GLU A 51 -6.93 -12.45 -4.86
CA GLU A 51 -6.75 -12.24 -6.31
C GLU A 51 -6.81 -10.76 -6.67
N ALA A 52 -7.72 -10.01 -6.04
CA ALA A 52 -7.86 -8.57 -6.30
C ALA A 52 -6.64 -7.81 -5.78
N ILE A 53 -6.06 -8.24 -4.67
CA ILE A 53 -4.86 -7.62 -4.11
C ILE A 53 -3.68 -7.70 -5.08
N ASN A 54 -3.62 -8.75 -5.90
CA ASN A 54 -2.57 -8.89 -6.91
C ASN A 54 -2.57 -7.73 -7.92
N ASP A 55 -3.68 -7.02 -8.09
CA ASP A 55 -3.75 -5.86 -8.98
C ASP A 55 -2.84 -4.72 -8.53
N PHE A 56 -2.42 -4.71 -7.26
CA PHE A 56 -1.47 -3.73 -6.74
C PHE A 56 -0.01 -4.06 -7.04
N LEU A 57 0.26 -5.25 -7.58
CA LEU A 57 1.65 -5.74 -7.70
C LEU A 57 2.54 -4.82 -8.52
N LEU A 58 2.05 -4.31 -9.66
CA LEU A 58 2.84 -3.42 -10.51
C LEU A 58 3.12 -2.08 -9.81
N LEU A 59 2.11 -1.50 -9.16
CA LEU A 59 2.29 -0.26 -8.40
C LEU A 59 3.28 -0.46 -7.25
N SER A 60 3.15 -1.57 -6.54
CA SER A 60 4.04 -1.89 -5.44
C SER A 60 5.49 -2.01 -5.90
N LYS A 61 5.73 -2.75 -6.99
CA LYS A 61 7.07 -2.91 -7.54
C LYS A 61 7.67 -1.58 -7.98
N LYS A 62 6.91 -0.79 -8.70
CA LYS A 62 7.31 0.53 -9.17
C LYS A 62 7.71 1.43 -8.01
N HIS A 63 6.91 1.43 -6.96
CA HIS A 63 7.13 2.27 -5.79
C HIS A 63 8.35 1.83 -4.97
N LYS A 64 8.53 0.52 -4.83
CA LYS A 64 9.70 -0.03 -4.13
C LYS A 64 10.99 0.22 -4.89
N LEU A 65 10.95 0.20 -6.22
CA LEU A 65 12.12 0.57 -7.05
C LEU A 65 12.50 2.03 -6.84
N ALA A 66 11.54 2.89 -6.52
CA ALA A 66 11.81 4.28 -6.16
C ALA A 66 12.27 4.44 -4.71
N LYS A 67 12.51 3.34 -4.01
CA LYS A 67 12.97 3.29 -2.61
C LYS A 67 11.96 3.87 -1.64
N ARG A 68 10.67 3.60 -1.90
CA ARG A 68 9.56 3.98 -1.02
C ARG A 68 8.75 2.75 -0.68
N SER A 69 8.15 2.76 0.51
CA SER A 69 7.32 1.65 0.97
C SER A 69 5.91 1.74 0.42
N PHE A 70 5.31 0.58 0.18
CA PHE A 70 3.94 0.46 -0.30
C PHE A 70 3.28 -0.66 0.49
N VAL A 71 2.33 -0.33 1.35
CA VAL A 71 1.71 -1.28 2.28
C VAL A 71 0.19 -1.24 2.13
N ILE A 72 -0.42 -2.41 2.07
CA ILE A 72 -1.87 -2.56 1.96
C ILE A 72 -2.43 -2.97 3.31
N VAL A 73 -3.48 -2.30 3.76
CA VAL A 73 -4.16 -2.59 5.03
C VAL A 73 -5.50 -3.24 4.75
N THR A 74 -5.65 -4.49 5.16
CA THR A 74 -6.91 -5.23 5.14
C THR A 74 -6.81 -6.40 6.10
N ASP A 75 -7.91 -6.73 6.77
CA ASP A 75 -8.00 -7.92 7.61
C ASP A 75 -8.77 -9.07 6.92
N LYS A 76 -9.12 -8.89 5.64
CA LYS A 76 -9.87 -9.89 4.87
C LYS A 76 -8.98 -10.91 4.17
N VAL A 77 -7.70 -10.59 4.03
CA VAL A 77 -6.72 -11.43 3.34
C VAL A 77 -5.46 -11.50 4.20
N SER A 78 -4.90 -12.69 4.37
CA SER A 78 -3.66 -12.81 5.13
C SER A 78 -2.45 -12.75 4.18
N PHE A 79 -1.28 -12.45 4.76
CA PHE A 79 -0.06 -12.22 3.98
C PHE A 79 0.39 -13.46 3.19
N ASP A 80 0.03 -14.67 3.63
CA ASP A 80 0.39 -15.91 2.95
C ASP A 80 -0.50 -16.23 1.74
N GLU A 81 -1.58 -15.47 1.56
CA GLU A 81 -2.49 -15.64 0.42
C GLU A 81 -2.11 -14.78 -0.79
N VAL A 82 -1.12 -13.90 -0.64
CA VAL A 82 -0.70 -12.96 -1.69
C VAL A 82 0.78 -13.15 -2.01
N PRO A 83 1.26 -12.63 -3.16
CA PRO A 83 2.69 -12.70 -3.47
C PRO A 83 3.54 -12.09 -2.38
N GLU A 84 4.70 -12.68 -2.13
CA GLU A 84 5.66 -12.22 -1.12
C GLU A 84 6.10 -10.77 -1.32
N GLU A 85 6.10 -10.31 -2.57
CA GLU A 85 6.47 -8.93 -2.91
C GLU A 85 5.47 -7.90 -2.40
N LEU A 86 4.25 -8.30 -2.06
CA LEU A 86 3.23 -7.41 -1.51
C LEU A 86 3.26 -7.43 0.01
N SER A 87 3.24 -6.25 0.62
CA SER A 87 3.13 -6.12 2.07
C SER A 87 1.66 -5.90 2.41
N VAL A 88 1.05 -6.84 3.12
CA VAL A 88 -0.34 -6.77 3.54
C VAL A 88 -0.40 -6.97 5.05
N VAL A 89 -1.03 -6.03 5.75
CA VAL A 89 -1.16 -6.07 7.21
C VAL A 89 -2.60 -5.75 7.61
N PRO A 90 -3.05 -6.19 8.79
CA PRO A 90 -4.44 -6.00 9.20
C PRO A 90 -4.78 -4.62 9.77
N THR A 91 -3.79 -3.81 10.13
CA THR A 91 -4.05 -2.49 10.73
C THR A 91 -3.13 -1.41 10.17
N VAL A 92 -3.58 -0.16 10.26
CA VAL A 92 -2.76 0.99 9.88
C VAL A 92 -1.52 1.11 10.75
N GLN A 93 -1.63 0.79 12.05
CA GLN A 93 -0.49 0.82 12.94
C GLN A 93 0.61 -0.13 12.49
N GLU A 94 0.27 -1.34 12.10
CA GLU A 94 1.24 -2.30 11.58
C GLU A 94 1.84 -1.85 10.27
N ALA A 95 1.07 -1.12 9.43
CA ALA A 95 1.61 -0.53 8.21
C ALA A 95 2.68 0.50 8.51
N HIS A 96 2.48 1.36 9.51
CA HIS A 96 3.50 2.31 9.95
C HIS A 96 4.75 1.58 10.47
N ASP A 97 4.57 0.48 11.19
CA ASP A 97 5.69 -0.31 11.72
C ASP A 97 6.52 -0.92 10.58
N ILE A 98 5.86 -1.42 9.53
CA ILE A 98 6.54 -1.94 8.33
C ILE A 98 7.36 -0.84 7.66
N ILE A 99 6.79 0.35 7.48
CA ILE A 99 7.48 1.47 6.85
C ILE A 99 8.72 1.86 7.66
N GLU A 100 8.57 1.96 8.97
CA GLU A 100 9.68 2.31 9.86
C GLU A 100 10.81 1.28 9.76
N MET A 101 10.46 -0.01 9.76
CA MET A 101 11.43 -1.09 9.62
C MET A 101 12.15 -1.02 8.27
N GLU A 102 11.42 -0.78 7.19
CA GLU A 102 12.00 -0.70 5.85
C GLU A 102 12.89 0.53 5.69
N GLU A 103 12.55 1.65 6.31
CA GLU A 103 13.41 2.83 6.32
C GLU A 103 14.74 2.53 7.00
N ILE A 104 14.72 1.82 8.12
CA ILE A 104 15.93 1.42 8.84
C ILE A 104 16.78 0.50 7.95
N GLU A 105 16.18 -0.46 7.30
CA GLU A 105 16.86 -1.38 6.40
C GLU A 105 17.53 -0.63 5.24
N ARG A 106 16.86 0.35 4.66
CA ARG A 106 17.43 1.15 3.56
C ARG A 106 18.62 1.99 4.03
N ASP A 107 18.56 2.51 5.26
CA ASP A 107 19.67 3.28 5.82
C ASP A 107 20.92 2.43 6.08
N LEU A 108 20.74 1.14 6.32
CA LEU A 108 21.84 0.20 6.57
C LEU A 108 22.40 -0.40 5.28
N ASP A 109 21.68 -0.26 4.18
CA ASP A 109 22.05 -0.86 2.89
C ASP A 109 22.58 0.23 1.95
N PHE A 110 23.87 0.36 1.89
CA PHE A 110 24.52 1.30 0.95
C PHE A 110 25.39 0.62 -0.04
#